data_e94ccdd53d2a5db5b4385e96feca0333
#
_entry.id   e94ccdd53d2a5db5b4385e96feca0333
#
_cell.length_a   1.000
_cell.length_b   1.000
_cell.length_c   1.000
_cell.angle_alpha   90.00
_cell.angle_beta   90.00
_cell.angle_gamma   90.00
#
_symmetry.space_group_name_H-M   'P 1'
#
loop_
_entity.id
_entity.type
_entity.pdbx_description
1 polymer ?
#
loop_
_entity_poly.entity_id
_entity_poly.type
_entity_poly.pdbx_seq_one_letter_code
_entity_poly.pdbx_strand_id
1 'polypeptide(L)'
;MKKLNNIVNFKFLLGFLLLYGLVAFCYSPVFSNGFLDSWDDQWMVMNIFTESGFRMENLIAVFTQSYKGQYSPLVELNYMVLYGLFGYDPFWFHLMSIVWHCGCITLLFFLILRLLEMSDQSGSRQSLQMAALT
;
A
#
# COMPACT_ATOMS: atom_id res chain seq x y z
N MET A 1 -8.89 -7.30 -33.21
CA MET A 1 -7.94 -7.14 -32.11
C MET A 1 -8.23 -5.91 -31.22
N LYS A 2 -8.37 -4.67 -31.73
CA LYS A 2 -8.66 -3.46 -30.90
C LYS A 2 -9.92 -3.59 -30.00
N LYS A 3 -11.02 -4.18 -30.50
CA LYS A 3 -12.28 -4.33 -29.75
C LYS A 3 -12.15 -5.31 -28.56
N LEU A 4 -11.35 -6.36 -28.73
CA LEU A 4 -11.09 -7.35 -27.68
C LEU A 4 -10.24 -6.75 -26.54
N ASN A 5 -9.20 -5.99 -26.89
CA ASN A 5 -8.37 -5.28 -25.90
C ASN A 5 -9.18 -4.26 -25.10
N ASN A 6 -10.11 -3.55 -25.73
CA ASN A 6 -10.97 -2.59 -25.01
C ASN A 6 -11.92 -3.28 -24.02
N ILE A 7 -12.44 -4.46 -24.33
CA ILE A 7 -13.31 -5.23 -23.44
C ILE A 7 -12.51 -5.77 -22.24
N VAL A 8 -11.31 -6.27 -22.47
CA VAL A 8 -10.42 -6.76 -21.41
C VAL A 8 -10.05 -5.60 -20.47
N ASN A 9 -9.61 -4.47 -21.03
CA ASN A 9 -9.29 -3.28 -20.22
C ASN A 9 -10.48 -2.76 -19.42
N PHE A 10 -11.68 -2.80 -19.99
CA PHE A 10 -12.89 -2.40 -19.27
C PHE A 10 -13.24 -3.33 -18.10
N LYS A 11 -13.08 -4.65 -18.27
CA LYS A 11 -13.32 -5.63 -17.19
C LYS A 11 -12.32 -5.44 -16.03
N PHE A 12 -11.05 -5.19 -16.34
CA PHE A 12 -10.04 -4.88 -15.32
C PHE A 12 -10.36 -3.58 -14.58
N LEU A 13 -10.72 -2.52 -15.31
CA LEU A 13 -11.12 -1.26 -14.70
C LEU A 13 -12.32 -1.44 -13.76
N LEU A 14 -13.35 -2.15 -14.21
CA LEU A 14 -14.53 -2.43 -13.40
C LEU A 14 -14.15 -3.26 -12.15
N GLY A 15 -13.28 -4.25 -12.30
CA GLY A 15 -12.76 -5.04 -11.18
C GLY A 15 -12.06 -4.19 -10.12
N PHE A 16 -11.20 -3.26 -10.53
CA PHE A 16 -10.54 -2.32 -9.62
C PHE A 16 -11.52 -1.34 -8.97
N LEU A 17 -12.49 -0.82 -9.72
CA LEU A 17 -13.52 0.06 -9.17
C LEU A 17 -14.35 -0.64 -8.09
N LEU A 18 -14.75 -1.90 -8.32
CA LEU A 18 -15.48 -2.70 -7.34
C LEU A 18 -14.62 -3.00 -6.10
N LEU A 19 -13.35 -3.36 -6.31
CA LEU A 19 -12.42 -3.66 -5.23
C LEU A 19 -12.15 -2.44 -4.35
N TYR A 20 -11.85 -1.29 -4.95
CA TYR A 20 -11.61 -0.05 -4.20
C TYR A 20 -12.90 0.49 -3.57
N GLY A 21 -14.04 0.32 -4.22
CA GLY A 21 -15.35 0.61 -3.65
C GLY A 21 -15.64 -0.23 -2.40
N LEU A 22 -15.29 -1.51 -2.43
CA LEU A 22 -15.39 -2.39 -1.26
C LEU A 22 -14.45 -1.95 -0.13
N VAL A 23 -13.19 -1.61 -0.44
CA VAL A 23 -12.24 -1.05 0.54
C VAL A 23 -12.80 0.22 1.15
N ALA A 24 -13.25 1.17 0.35
CA ALA A 24 -13.81 2.42 0.82
C ALA A 24 -15.06 2.20 1.70
N PHE A 25 -15.91 1.27 1.34
CA PHE A 25 -17.08 0.89 2.13
C PHE A 25 -16.70 0.28 3.48
N CYS A 26 -15.81 -0.71 3.49
CA CYS A 26 -15.38 -1.40 4.71
C CYS A 26 -14.62 -0.45 5.68
N TYR A 27 -13.83 0.46 5.15
CA TYR A 27 -13.04 1.40 5.95
C TYR A 27 -13.72 2.75 6.19
N SER A 28 -14.92 2.98 5.66
CA SER A 28 -15.62 4.26 5.85
C SER A 28 -15.79 4.70 7.31
N PRO A 29 -15.99 3.82 8.32
CA PRO A 29 -16.11 4.25 9.72
C PRO A 29 -14.82 4.85 10.29
N VAL A 30 -13.65 4.52 9.70
CA VAL A 30 -12.34 5.00 10.18
C VAL A 30 -12.24 6.53 10.13
N PHE A 31 -12.90 7.18 9.18
CA PHE A 31 -12.86 8.65 9.04
C PHE A 31 -13.54 9.41 10.18
N SER A 32 -14.35 8.75 10.99
CA SER A 32 -14.94 9.33 12.20
C SER A 32 -14.16 9.06 13.47
N ASN A 33 -13.08 8.26 13.38
CA ASN A 33 -12.25 7.93 14.52
C ASN A 33 -11.12 8.97 14.70
N GLY A 34 -10.80 9.29 15.97
CA GLY A 34 -9.63 10.02 16.37
C GLY A 34 -8.42 9.12 16.59
N PHE A 35 -7.31 9.72 17.00
CA PHE A 35 -6.18 8.97 17.54
C PHE A 35 -6.52 8.39 18.93
N LEU A 36 -5.94 7.24 19.25
CA LEU A 36 -6.14 6.57 20.53
C LEU A 36 -5.19 7.12 21.59
N ASP A 37 -5.74 7.71 22.63
CA ASP A 37 -4.96 8.38 23.70
C ASP A 37 -4.17 7.43 24.61
N SER A 38 -4.46 6.13 24.59
CA SER A 38 -3.85 5.12 25.49
C SER A 38 -3.24 3.93 24.77
N TRP A 39 -2.97 4.03 23.48
CA TRP A 39 -2.45 2.98 22.63
C TRP A 39 -1.23 3.47 21.84
N ASP A 40 -0.88 2.77 20.78
CA ASP A 40 0.34 2.99 20.00
C ASP A 40 0.41 4.36 19.31
N ASP A 41 -0.72 5.03 19.03
CA ASP A 41 -0.75 6.30 18.29
C ASP A 41 0.07 7.40 18.97
N GLN A 42 0.10 7.43 20.32
CA GLN A 42 0.85 8.44 21.08
C GLN A 42 2.37 8.36 20.90
N TRP A 43 2.90 7.25 20.43
CA TRP A 43 4.34 7.09 20.25
C TRP A 43 4.72 6.62 18.85
N MET A 44 3.81 5.99 18.11
CA MET A 44 4.05 5.61 16.71
C MET A 44 3.77 6.77 15.76
N VAL A 45 2.72 7.53 15.99
CA VAL A 45 2.31 8.67 15.15
C VAL A 45 2.81 9.99 15.72
N MET A 46 2.53 10.23 17.02
CA MET A 46 2.88 11.46 17.71
C MET A 46 4.27 11.34 18.34
N ASN A 47 5.32 11.42 17.52
CA ASN A 47 6.69 11.23 17.96
C ASN A 47 7.64 12.32 17.49
N ILE A 48 8.87 12.29 18.00
CA ILE A 48 9.89 13.29 17.71
C ILE A 48 10.23 13.42 16.22
N PHE A 49 10.12 12.33 15.44
CA PHE A 49 10.39 12.40 13.99
C PHE A 49 9.23 13.07 13.26
N THR A 50 7.98 12.72 13.59
CA THR A 50 6.78 13.33 13.00
C THR A 50 6.81 14.85 13.14
N GLU A 51 7.19 15.37 14.30
CA GLU A 51 7.18 16.80 14.60
C GLU A 51 8.45 17.55 14.17
N SER A 52 9.53 16.84 13.85
CA SER A 52 10.86 17.45 13.63
C SER A 52 10.96 18.30 12.36
N GLY A 53 10.06 18.09 11.38
CA GLY A 53 10.06 18.78 10.10
C GLY A 53 11.18 18.33 9.15
N PHE A 54 11.10 18.79 7.90
CA PHE A 54 12.00 18.37 6.80
C PHE A 54 13.34 19.08 6.81
N ARG A 55 14.15 18.88 7.86
CA ARG A 55 15.56 19.28 7.88
C ARG A 55 16.43 18.08 7.53
N MET A 56 17.58 18.32 6.89
CA MET A 56 18.50 17.23 6.50
C MET A 56 18.92 16.37 7.69
N GLU A 57 19.16 17.00 8.85
CA GLU A 57 19.51 16.31 10.10
C GLU A 57 18.42 15.34 10.54
N ASN A 58 17.15 15.75 10.44
CA ASN A 58 16.00 14.92 10.80
C ASN A 58 15.80 13.78 9.82
N LEU A 59 15.98 14.03 8.52
CA LEU A 59 15.94 12.99 7.50
C LEU A 59 17.03 11.93 7.74
N ILE A 60 18.25 12.36 8.04
CA ILE A 60 19.34 11.43 8.39
C ILE A 60 18.96 10.63 9.65
N ALA A 61 18.41 11.28 10.67
CA ALA A 61 18.01 10.64 11.92
C ALA A 61 16.94 9.54 11.67
N VAL A 62 15.94 9.81 10.86
CA VAL A 62 14.89 8.84 10.50
C VAL A 62 15.49 7.59 9.84
N PHE A 63 16.53 7.72 9.03
CA PHE A 63 17.19 6.58 8.35
C PHE A 63 18.29 5.91 9.17
N THR A 64 18.76 6.51 10.24
CA THR A 64 19.92 6.01 11.02
C THR A 64 19.59 5.63 12.45
N GLN A 65 18.44 6.07 12.96
CA GLN A 65 18.03 5.84 14.34
C GLN A 65 16.75 5.02 14.41
N SER A 66 16.57 4.33 15.54
CA SER A 66 15.32 3.68 15.90
C SER A 66 14.63 4.46 17.01
N TYR A 67 13.30 4.51 16.98
CA TYR A 67 12.50 5.11 18.03
C TYR A 67 11.77 4.01 18.80
N LYS A 68 11.96 3.96 20.13
CA LYS A 68 11.38 2.93 21.02
C LYS A 68 11.54 1.49 20.51
N GLY A 69 12.69 1.18 19.89
CA GLY A 69 12.98 -0.16 19.37
C GLY A 69 12.40 -0.47 18.01
N GLN A 70 11.70 0.46 17.37
CA GLN A 70 11.19 0.32 16.01
C GLN A 70 12.06 1.07 15.01
N TYR A 71 12.24 0.48 13.82
CA TYR A 71 12.91 1.08 12.68
C TYR A 71 11.98 1.04 11.47
N SER A 72 11.34 2.17 11.17
CA SER A 72 10.33 2.29 10.11
C SER A 72 10.46 3.60 9.33
N PRO A 73 11.62 3.85 8.66
CA PRO A 73 11.92 5.16 8.08
C PRO A 73 10.89 5.66 7.07
N LEU A 74 10.30 4.79 6.26
CA LEU A 74 9.28 5.21 5.30
C LEU A 74 7.95 5.59 5.96
N VAL A 75 7.61 4.96 7.07
CA VAL A 75 6.42 5.30 7.86
C VAL A 75 6.62 6.66 8.53
N GLU A 76 7.77 6.87 9.16
CA GLU A 76 8.13 8.14 9.77
C GLU A 76 8.12 9.30 8.75
N LEU A 77 8.71 9.09 7.57
CA LEU A 77 8.65 10.10 6.49
C LEU A 77 7.21 10.40 6.08
N ASN A 78 6.36 9.39 5.96
CA ASN A 78 4.95 9.59 5.63
C ASN A 78 4.26 10.43 6.71
N TYR A 79 4.50 10.15 7.99
CA TYR A 79 3.93 10.93 9.08
C TYR A 79 4.46 12.36 9.15
N MET A 80 5.76 12.57 8.90
CA MET A 80 6.36 13.91 8.78
C MET A 80 5.67 14.74 7.68
N VAL A 81 5.39 14.12 6.51
CA VAL A 81 4.68 14.80 5.41
C VAL A 81 3.28 15.19 5.84
N LEU A 82 2.53 14.25 6.40
CA LEU A 82 1.14 14.45 6.80
C LEU A 82 1.04 15.53 7.89
N TYR A 83 1.89 15.45 8.90
CA TYR A 83 1.94 16.42 9.97
C TYR A 83 2.33 17.82 9.46
N GLY A 84 3.32 17.90 8.57
CA GLY A 84 3.75 19.18 7.99
C GLY A 84 2.68 19.87 7.14
N LEU A 85 1.76 19.11 6.55
CA LEU A 85 0.68 19.65 5.71
C LEU A 85 -0.62 19.90 6.48
N PHE A 86 -0.94 19.05 7.43
CA PHE A 86 -2.29 18.96 8.04
C PHE A 86 -2.27 18.99 9.58
N GLY A 87 -1.09 19.01 10.21
CA GLY A 87 -0.98 18.83 11.66
C GLY A 87 -1.45 17.42 12.07
N TYR A 88 -1.88 17.28 13.31
CA TYR A 88 -2.47 16.01 13.83
C TYR A 88 -3.98 15.95 13.54
N ASP A 89 -4.37 16.05 12.25
CA ASP A 89 -5.74 15.77 11.83
C ASP A 89 -5.87 14.28 11.45
N PRO A 90 -6.57 13.45 12.24
CA PRO A 90 -6.67 12.00 12.04
C PRO A 90 -7.20 11.60 10.65
N PHE A 91 -8.07 12.44 10.07
CA PHE A 91 -8.65 12.18 8.75
C PHE A 91 -7.56 11.90 7.69
N TRP A 92 -6.52 12.73 7.64
CA TRP A 92 -5.45 12.60 6.64
C TRP A 92 -4.57 11.38 6.86
N PHE A 93 -4.31 11.01 8.12
CA PHE A 93 -3.57 9.80 8.46
C PHE A 93 -4.35 8.55 8.06
N HIS A 94 -5.64 8.51 8.34
CA HIS A 94 -6.51 7.41 7.94
C HIS A 94 -6.65 7.32 6.42
N LEU A 95 -6.86 8.45 5.73
CA LEU A 95 -6.93 8.50 4.28
C LEU A 95 -5.66 7.95 3.64
N MET A 96 -4.49 8.37 4.12
CA MET A 96 -3.22 7.91 3.58
C MET A 96 -3.01 6.40 3.82
N SER A 97 -3.42 5.88 4.97
CA SER A 97 -3.40 4.44 5.25
C SER A 97 -4.24 3.65 4.24
N ILE A 98 -5.43 4.15 3.89
CA ILE A 98 -6.28 3.55 2.85
C ILE A 98 -5.61 3.63 1.47
N VAL A 99 -4.98 4.74 1.13
CA VAL A 99 -4.23 4.89 -0.14
C VAL A 99 -3.10 3.85 -0.24
N TRP A 100 -2.31 3.67 0.82
CA TRP A 100 -1.28 2.64 0.87
C TRP A 100 -1.86 1.23 0.77
N HIS A 101 -2.98 0.96 1.43
CA HIS A 101 -3.66 -0.32 1.35
C HIS A 101 -4.14 -0.62 -0.08
N CYS A 102 -4.75 0.35 -0.77
CA CYS A 102 -5.11 0.22 -2.18
C CYS A 102 -3.89 -0.04 -3.07
N GLY A 103 -2.75 0.62 -2.80
CA GLY A 103 -1.48 0.37 -3.48
C GLY A 103 -1.01 -1.08 -3.29
N CYS A 104 -1.04 -1.59 -2.07
CA CYS A 104 -0.67 -2.98 -1.77
C CYS A 104 -1.59 -4.00 -2.48
N ILE A 105 -2.90 -3.76 -2.49
CA ILE A 105 -3.86 -4.60 -3.22
C ILE A 105 -3.56 -4.62 -4.71
N THR A 106 -3.25 -3.45 -5.30
CA THR A 106 -2.88 -3.34 -6.70
C THR A 106 -1.63 -4.15 -7.03
N LEU A 107 -0.58 -3.99 -6.24
CA LEU A 107 0.68 -4.73 -6.43
C LEU A 107 0.47 -6.23 -6.26
N LEU A 108 -0.30 -6.66 -5.26
CA LEU A 108 -0.63 -8.06 -5.04
C LEU A 108 -1.41 -8.64 -6.22
N PHE A 109 -2.38 -7.90 -6.77
CA PHE A 109 -3.13 -8.32 -7.94
C PHE A 109 -2.20 -8.58 -9.14
N PHE A 110 -1.31 -7.64 -9.46
CA PHE A 110 -0.35 -7.84 -10.55
C PHE A 110 0.65 -8.96 -10.28
N LEU A 111 1.08 -9.15 -9.04
CA LEU A 111 1.92 -10.28 -8.66
C LEU A 111 1.22 -11.61 -8.93
N ILE A 112 -0.04 -11.75 -8.50
CA ILE A 112 -0.84 -12.97 -8.73
C ILE A 112 -0.98 -13.24 -10.23
N LEU A 113 -1.29 -12.22 -11.04
CA LEU A 113 -1.37 -12.38 -12.50
C LEU A 113 -0.05 -12.90 -13.08
N ARG A 114 1.07 -12.34 -12.66
CA ARG A 114 2.40 -12.78 -13.11
C ARG A 114 2.70 -14.23 -12.73
N LEU A 115 2.37 -14.63 -11.51
CA LEU A 115 2.57 -16.00 -11.06
C LEU A 115 1.71 -17.00 -11.85
N LEU A 116 0.47 -16.65 -12.16
CA LEU A 116 -0.40 -17.47 -13.01
C LEU A 116 0.15 -17.63 -14.43
N GLU A 117 0.61 -16.53 -15.06
CA GLU A 117 1.24 -16.56 -16.39
C GLU A 117 2.49 -17.47 -16.41
N MET A 118 3.32 -17.41 -15.37
CA MET A 118 4.52 -18.25 -15.26
C MET A 118 4.16 -19.73 -15.08
N SER A 119 3.10 -20.05 -14.32
CA SER A 119 2.61 -21.40 -14.10
C SER A 119 2.10 -22.02 -15.42
N ASP A 120 1.32 -21.30 -16.20
CA ASP A 120 0.81 -21.75 -17.49
C ASP A 120 1.95 -22.04 -18.49
N GLN A 121 2.96 -21.19 -18.53
CA GLN A 121 4.12 -21.38 -19.41
C GLN A 121 4.93 -22.63 -19.00
N SER A 122 5.07 -22.90 -17.71
CA SER A 122 5.80 -24.09 -17.22
C SER A 122 5.08 -25.38 -17.56
N GLY A 123 3.75 -25.42 -17.39
CA GLY A 123 2.90 -26.56 -17.77
C GLY A 123 2.95 -26.87 -19.27
N SER A 124 2.92 -25.83 -20.10
CA SER A 124 3.04 -25.97 -21.56
C SER A 124 4.41 -26.50 -22.01
N ARG A 125 5.51 -26.08 -21.37
CA ARG A 125 6.86 -26.59 -21.65
C ARG A 125 7.01 -28.05 -21.25
N GLN A 126 6.48 -28.47 -20.11
CA GLN A 126 6.53 -29.86 -19.67
C GLN A 126 5.74 -30.79 -20.60
N SER A 127 4.55 -30.37 -21.05
CA SER A 127 3.75 -31.15 -21.99
C SER A 127 4.44 -31.32 -23.35
N LEU A 128 5.12 -30.29 -23.86
CA LEU A 128 5.92 -30.35 -25.08
C LEU A 128 7.15 -31.28 -24.94
N GLN A 129 7.82 -31.26 -23.80
CA GLN A 129 8.95 -32.15 -23.53
C GLN A 129 8.54 -33.63 -23.45
N MET A 130 7.40 -33.91 -22.82
CA MET A 130 6.83 -35.27 -22.74
C MET A 130 6.42 -35.77 -24.13
N ALA A 131 5.80 -34.93 -24.96
CA ALA A 131 5.42 -35.27 -26.31
C ALA A 131 6.61 -35.51 -27.28
N ALA A 132 7.77 -34.94 -26.98
CA ALA A 132 8.99 -35.13 -27.77
C ALA A 132 9.78 -36.41 -27.42
N LEU A 133 9.41 -37.10 -26.35
CA LEU A 133 10.04 -38.34 -25.86
C LEU A 133 9.23 -39.61 -26.20
N THR A 134 8.05 -39.44 -26.80
CA THR A 134 7.19 -40.50 -27.34
C THR A 134 7.23 -40.54 -28.83
#